data_e6c00ff0b32530b67dfc1cf9cfb06c78
#
_entry.id   e6c00ff0b32530b67dfc1cf9cfb06c78
#
_cell.length_a   1.000
_cell.length_b   1.000
_cell.length_c   1.000
_cell.angle_alpha   90.00
_cell.angle_beta   90.00
_cell.angle_gamma   90.00
#
_symmetry.space_group_name_H-M   'P 1'
#
loop_
_entity.id
_entity.type
_entity.pdbx_description
1 polymer ?
#
loop_
_entity_poly.entity_id
_entity_poly.type
_entity_poly.pdbx_seq_one_letter_code
_entity_poly.pdbx_strand_id
1 'polypeptide(L)'
;HGFRPRRSCHTALIQLQHTFTGANWFLEGDITACFDSFDHHVLINLLKKRIDDEKFIGLMWKFLKAGYMDQWEYHITYSGTPQGSGMSPILCNVYLHELDQYMAEYQAKFAKLEGSHRKVNREYGRLNAQTQRFKARNAQIWSSLSISERKRLAKELKQKRVALSKTQSQCFRDETYRSLQYVRYADDFLVGIIGGKQDAEQLKQNLAVFLKEQLGLTLSDSKTRITHTTQKARFLGFDITITRSQALRKNAKGQLRRAFYGNVMLYVPKEKWANKLLELKAIRVKTDEKGKDHWRAAGRGDIFNRTDIEILSKYNAEVRGMYNYYRIADNACVIGHFAGLMKHSMLRTFANKYRTKVRKIRERYERGG
;
A
#
# COMPACT_ATOMS: atom_id res chain seq x y z
N HIS A 1 7.61 -9.38 -3.84
CA HIS A 1 8.11 -8.28 -4.66
C HIS A 1 9.51 -7.82 -4.25
N GLY A 2 9.86 -7.84 -2.98
CA GLY A 2 11.15 -7.39 -2.47
C GLY A 2 12.33 -8.14 -3.09
N PHE A 3 13.40 -7.39 -3.42
CA PHE A 3 14.67 -7.91 -3.93
C PHE A 3 14.57 -8.77 -5.21
N ARG A 4 13.53 -8.55 -6.02
CA ARG A 4 13.34 -9.25 -7.30
C ARG A 4 13.55 -8.28 -8.49
N PRO A 5 14.18 -8.74 -9.59
CA PRO A 5 14.35 -7.90 -10.79
C PRO A 5 13.00 -7.35 -11.28
N ARG A 6 12.99 -6.08 -11.68
CA ARG A 6 11.80 -5.37 -12.19
C ARG A 6 10.63 -5.31 -11.20
N ARG A 7 10.84 -5.55 -9.91
CA ARG A 7 9.86 -5.42 -8.83
C ARG A 7 10.30 -4.32 -7.86
N SER A 8 9.31 -3.69 -7.21
CA SER A 8 9.55 -2.61 -6.24
C SER A 8 8.40 -2.54 -5.23
N CYS A 9 8.51 -1.69 -4.22
CA CYS A 9 7.38 -1.37 -3.33
C CYS A 9 6.16 -0.91 -4.13
N HIS A 10 6.36 -0.07 -5.15
CA HIS A 10 5.26 0.41 -5.99
C HIS A 10 4.57 -0.72 -6.75
N THR A 11 5.32 -1.69 -7.30
CA THR A 11 4.69 -2.82 -8.00
C THR A 11 3.88 -3.71 -7.05
N ALA A 12 4.30 -3.85 -5.79
CA ALA A 12 3.53 -4.56 -4.76
C ALA A 12 2.22 -3.82 -4.43
N LEU A 13 2.30 -2.50 -4.22
CA LEU A 13 1.15 -1.66 -3.92
C LEU A 13 0.15 -1.55 -5.08
N ILE A 14 0.64 -1.47 -6.32
CA ILE A 14 -0.21 -1.48 -7.53
C ILE A 14 -0.91 -2.84 -7.67
N GLN A 15 -0.20 -3.96 -7.46
CA GLN A 15 -0.84 -5.28 -7.45
C GLN A 15 -1.95 -5.34 -6.41
N LEU A 16 -1.67 -4.85 -5.19
CA LEU A 16 -2.65 -4.79 -4.11
C LEU A 16 -3.88 -3.97 -4.51
N GLN A 17 -3.71 -2.80 -5.13
CA GLN A 17 -4.84 -1.98 -5.62
C GLN A 17 -5.72 -2.73 -6.61
N HIS A 18 -5.14 -3.56 -7.47
CA HIS A 18 -5.88 -4.32 -8.47
C HIS A 18 -6.56 -5.58 -7.89
N THR A 19 -5.90 -6.28 -6.97
CA THR A 19 -6.35 -7.61 -6.54
C THR A 19 -7.20 -7.61 -5.26
N PHE A 20 -7.02 -6.62 -4.36
CA PHE A 20 -7.72 -6.59 -3.07
C PHE A 20 -9.08 -5.90 -3.10
N THR A 21 -9.55 -5.57 -4.31
CA THR A 21 -10.86 -4.91 -4.49
C THR A 21 -11.98 -5.70 -3.81
N GLY A 22 -12.73 -5.03 -2.94
CA GLY A 22 -13.86 -5.62 -2.24
C GLY A 22 -13.52 -6.53 -1.07
N ALA A 23 -12.27 -6.63 -0.63
CA ALA A 23 -11.94 -7.34 0.60
C ALA A 23 -12.64 -6.72 1.82
N ASN A 24 -12.92 -7.54 2.83
CA ASN A 24 -13.55 -7.14 4.07
C ASN A 24 -12.54 -6.97 5.20
N TRP A 25 -11.51 -7.82 5.21
CA TRP A 25 -10.48 -7.86 6.22
C TRP A 25 -9.10 -7.82 5.60
N PHE A 26 -8.19 -7.16 6.29
CA PHE A 26 -6.75 -7.25 6.05
C PHE A 26 -6.11 -8.06 7.17
N LEU A 27 -5.19 -8.95 6.83
CA LEU A 27 -4.24 -9.55 7.74
C LEU A 27 -2.86 -8.96 7.40
N GLU A 28 -2.38 -8.10 8.28
CA GLU A 28 -1.02 -7.52 8.26
C GLU A 28 -0.10 -8.53 8.93
N GLY A 29 0.87 -9.09 8.22
CA GLY A 29 1.77 -10.08 8.76
C GLY A 29 3.21 -9.59 8.77
N ASP A 30 3.89 -9.83 9.90
CA ASP A 30 5.30 -9.55 10.13
C ASP A 30 5.97 -10.78 10.76
N ILE A 31 7.11 -11.17 10.25
CA ILE A 31 7.88 -12.31 10.77
C ILE A 31 8.97 -11.79 11.70
N THR A 32 8.98 -12.26 12.93
CA THR A 32 9.94 -11.81 13.95
C THR A 32 11.36 -12.16 13.52
N ALA A 33 12.24 -11.14 13.49
CA ALA A 33 13.68 -11.29 13.20
C ALA A 33 13.96 -12.23 12.02
N CYS A 34 13.20 -12.10 10.91
CA CYS A 34 13.17 -13.04 9.80
C CYS A 34 14.57 -13.39 9.29
N PHE A 35 15.42 -12.36 9.07
CA PHE A 35 16.78 -12.56 8.55
C PHE A 35 17.71 -13.25 9.55
N ASP A 36 17.46 -13.09 10.83
CA ASP A 36 18.31 -13.63 11.91
C ASP A 36 17.85 -15.02 12.37
N SER A 37 16.64 -15.45 11.95
CA SER A 37 15.98 -16.66 12.44
C SER A 37 15.98 -17.83 11.45
N PHE A 38 16.56 -17.68 10.25
CA PHE A 38 16.59 -18.77 9.27
C PHE A 38 17.38 -19.96 9.78
N ASP A 39 16.77 -21.15 9.75
CA ASP A 39 17.47 -22.39 9.96
C ASP A 39 18.36 -22.70 8.73
N HIS A 40 19.68 -22.83 8.94
CA HIS A 40 20.64 -23.08 7.89
C HIS A 40 20.40 -24.42 7.19
N HIS A 41 19.98 -25.45 7.93
CA HIS A 41 19.69 -26.78 7.35
C HIS A 41 18.46 -26.72 6.45
N VAL A 42 17.39 -26.06 6.90
CA VAL A 42 16.20 -25.84 6.08
C VAL A 42 16.57 -25.08 4.81
N LEU A 43 17.31 -23.96 4.92
CA LEU A 43 17.74 -23.17 3.76
C LEU A 43 18.57 -24.01 2.76
N ILE A 44 19.54 -24.77 3.24
CA ILE A 44 20.37 -25.63 2.38
C ILE A 44 19.51 -26.70 1.70
N ASN A 45 18.60 -27.34 2.42
CA ASN A 45 17.68 -28.31 1.83
C ASN A 45 16.79 -27.69 0.74
N LEU A 46 16.33 -26.44 0.92
CA LEU A 46 15.60 -25.72 -0.12
C LEU A 46 16.47 -25.44 -1.36
N LEU A 47 17.72 -25.08 -1.17
CA LEU A 47 18.67 -24.90 -2.28
C LEU A 47 18.92 -26.22 -3.02
N LYS A 48 19.12 -27.33 -2.30
CA LYS A 48 19.31 -28.67 -2.88
C LYS A 48 18.15 -29.18 -3.73
N LYS A 49 16.91 -28.67 -3.50
CA LYS A 49 15.76 -28.97 -4.38
C LYS A 49 15.98 -28.53 -5.84
N ARG A 50 16.89 -27.57 -6.09
CA ARG A 50 17.11 -26.95 -7.40
C ARG A 50 18.55 -26.99 -7.89
N ILE A 51 19.51 -27.18 -7.00
CA ILE A 51 20.94 -27.09 -7.27
C ILE A 51 21.56 -28.40 -6.82
N ASP A 52 22.04 -29.18 -7.80
CA ASP A 52 22.75 -30.46 -7.60
C ASP A 52 24.26 -30.25 -7.82
N ASP A 53 24.84 -29.31 -7.05
CA ASP A 53 26.28 -29.01 -7.04
C ASP A 53 26.80 -28.97 -5.60
N GLU A 54 27.45 -30.05 -5.16
CA GLU A 54 27.96 -30.15 -3.79
C GLU A 54 29.06 -29.11 -3.50
N LYS A 55 29.82 -28.64 -4.49
CA LYS A 55 30.83 -27.57 -4.30
C LYS A 55 30.10 -26.23 -3.98
N PHE A 56 29.05 -25.92 -4.73
CA PHE A 56 28.23 -24.75 -4.48
C PHE A 56 27.56 -24.82 -3.10
N ILE A 57 26.96 -25.96 -2.76
CA ILE A 57 26.33 -26.19 -1.46
C ILE A 57 27.37 -26.06 -0.32
N GLY A 58 28.56 -26.62 -0.50
CA GLY A 58 29.66 -26.46 0.45
C GLY A 58 30.09 -24.99 0.63
N LEU A 59 30.12 -24.21 -0.45
CA LEU A 59 30.39 -22.78 -0.39
C LEU A 59 29.28 -22.03 0.38
N MET A 60 28.03 -22.37 0.15
CA MET A 60 26.89 -21.77 0.89
C MET A 60 27.00 -22.07 2.38
N TRP A 61 27.36 -23.29 2.79
CA TRP A 61 27.60 -23.61 4.18
C TRP A 61 28.71 -22.75 4.80
N LYS A 62 29.82 -22.57 4.10
CA LYS A 62 30.92 -21.71 4.55
C LYS A 62 30.47 -20.28 4.72
N PHE A 63 29.67 -19.76 3.77
CA PHE A 63 29.11 -18.42 3.83
C PHE A 63 28.18 -18.22 5.04
N LEU A 64 27.26 -19.14 5.29
CA LEU A 64 26.32 -19.08 6.41
C LEU A 64 27.01 -19.16 7.78
N LYS A 65 28.13 -19.93 7.87
CA LYS A 65 28.90 -20.08 9.11
C LYS A 65 30.01 -19.04 9.28
N ALA A 66 30.25 -18.20 8.27
CA ALA A 66 31.36 -17.23 8.29
C ALA A 66 31.23 -16.14 9.36
N GLY A 67 30.01 -15.92 9.91
CA GLY A 67 29.77 -14.85 10.85
C GLY A 67 29.78 -13.46 10.18
N TYR A 68 29.86 -12.42 10.99
CA TYR A 68 29.97 -11.04 10.53
C TYR A 68 30.82 -10.19 11.50
N MET A 69 31.35 -9.08 10.97
CA MET A 69 32.06 -8.08 11.76
C MET A 69 31.13 -6.91 12.04
N ASP A 70 31.00 -6.53 13.31
CA ASP A 70 30.33 -5.30 13.74
C ASP A 70 31.24 -4.52 14.69
N GLN A 71 31.44 -3.24 14.43
CA GLN A 71 32.34 -2.38 15.21
C GLN A 71 33.73 -2.98 15.52
N TRP A 72 34.30 -3.74 14.56
CA TRP A 72 35.56 -4.50 14.69
C TRP A 72 35.49 -5.71 15.61
N GLU A 73 34.30 -6.12 16.09
CA GLU A 73 34.08 -7.37 16.80
C GLU A 73 33.51 -8.44 15.87
N TYR A 74 34.03 -9.67 16.02
CA TYR A 74 33.55 -10.82 15.23
C TYR A 74 32.42 -11.55 15.94
N HIS A 75 31.32 -11.73 15.22
CA HIS A 75 30.13 -12.43 15.70
C HIS A 75 29.90 -13.71 14.88
N ILE A 76 29.74 -14.84 15.57
CA ILE A 76 29.40 -16.12 14.93
C ILE A 76 27.91 -16.12 14.61
N THR A 77 27.58 -16.63 13.42
CA THR A 77 26.19 -16.80 12.98
C THR A 77 25.75 -18.24 13.18
N TYR A 78 24.89 -18.50 14.14
CA TYR A 78 24.30 -19.83 14.38
C TYR A 78 23.01 -20.06 13.59
N SER A 79 22.28 -18.99 13.26
CA SER A 79 21.07 -18.98 12.45
C SER A 79 21.03 -17.71 11.63
N GLY A 80 20.15 -17.68 10.61
CA GLY A 80 19.94 -16.50 9.82
C GLY A 80 21.06 -16.18 8.82
N THR A 81 20.98 -14.97 8.31
CA THR A 81 21.94 -14.42 7.35
C THR A 81 22.32 -13.02 7.79
N PRO A 82 23.63 -12.64 7.74
CA PRO A 82 24.08 -11.35 8.22
C PRO A 82 23.33 -10.17 7.53
N GLN A 83 22.82 -9.26 8.32
CA GLN A 83 22.19 -8.04 7.77
C GLN A 83 23.24 -7.22 7.02
N GLY A 84 22.88 -6.77 5.81
CA GLY A 84 23.80 -6.02 4.93
C GLY A 84 24.61 -6.91 3.96
N SER A 85 24.58 -8.23 4.07
CA SER A 85 25.15 -9.12 3.06
C SER A 85 24.38 -9.01 1.73
N GLY A 86 25.11 -8.97 0.61
CA GLY A 86 24.53 -8.96 -0.73
C GLY A 86 23.70 -10.20 -1.08
N MET A 87 23.92 -11.32 -0.40
CA MET A 87 23.23 -12.60 -0.62
C MET A 87 21.97 -12.76 0.24
N SER A 88 21.93 -12.16 1.42
CA SER A 88 20.82 -12.31 2.38
C SER A 88 19.44 -12.04 1.77
N PRO A 89 19.22 -11.00 0.94
CA PRO A 89 17.93 -10.77 0.31
C PRO A 89 17.49 -11.89 -0.65
N ILE A 90 18.43 -12.51 -1.36
CA ILE A 90 18.14 -13.61 -2.28
C ILE A 90 17.78 -14.86 -1.48
N LEU A 91 18.57 -15.18 -0.45
CA LEU A 91 18.34 -16.32 0.43
C LEU A 91 17.00 -16.20 1.18
N CYS A 92 16.67 -15.00 1.64
CA CYS A 92 15.36 -14.70 2.20
C CYS A 92 14.22 -15.02 1.21
N ASN A 93 14.36 -14.64 -0.05
CA ASN A 93 13.35 -14.96 -1.07
C ASN A 93 13.27 -16.45 -1.37
N VAL A 94 14.37 -17.19 -1.31
CA VAL A 94 14.38 -18.66 -1.46
C VAL A 94 13.65 -19.29 -0.27
N TYR A 95 13.97 -18.88 0.95
CA TYR A 95 13.38 -19.41 2.17
C TYR A 95 11.87 -19.15 2.23
N LEU A 96 11.44 -17.92 2.00
CA LEU A 96 10.03 -17.53 2.04
C LEU A 96 9.25 -17.92 0.78
N HIS A 97 9.87 -18.59 -0.20
CA HIS A 97 9.14 -19.14 -1.33
C HIS A 97 8.17 -20.25 -0.90
N GLU A 98 8.51 -21.01 0.11
CA GLU A 98 7.60 -22.03 0.69
C GLU A 98 6.34 -21.37 1.27
N LEU A 99 6.47 -20.19 1.90
CA LEU A 99 5.32 -19.42 2.33
C LEU A 99 4.47 -18.95 1.13
N ASP A 100 5.10 -18.52 0.03
CA ASP A 100 4.38 -18.11 -1.19
C ASP A 100 3.59 -19.31 -1.78
N GLN A 101 4.16 -20.51 -1.77
CA GLN A 101 3.50 -21.74 -2.23
C GLN A 101 2.34 -22.14 -1.32
N TYR A 102 2.57 -22.14 0.00
CA TYR A 102 1.53 -22.41 0.99
C TYR A 102 0.34 -21.45 0.82
N MET A 103 0.62 -20.14 0.64
CA MET A 103 -0.44 -19.15 0.44
C MET A 103 -1.18 -19.35 -0.87
N ALA A 104 -0.52 -19.78 -1.94
CA ALA A 104 -1.18 -20.08 -3.22
C ALA A 104 -2.13 -21.29 -3.10
N GLU A 105 -1.70 -22.35 -2.41
CA GLU A 105 -2.56 -23.51 -2.13
C GLU A 105 -3.73 -23.14 -1.21
N TYR A 106 -3.45 -22.39 -0.15
CA TYR A 106 -4.47 -21.93 0.77
C TYR A 106 -5.51 -21.07 0.05
N GLN A 107 -5.06 -20.16 -0.82
CA GLN A 107 -5.93 -19.32 -1.65
C GLN A 107 -6.85 -20.17 -2.54
N ALA A 108 -6.33 -21.20 -3.19
CA ALA A 108 -7.10 -22.11 -4.03
C ALA A 108 -8.15 -22.91 -3.23
N LYS A 109 -7.78 -23.40 -2.04
CA LYS A 109 -8.71 -24.14 -1.13
C LYS A 109 -9.76 -23.22 -0.51
N PHE A 110 -9.39 -21.97 -0.20
CA PHE A 110 -10.28 -20.99 0.43
C PHE A 110 -11.34 -20.45 -0.54
N ALA A 111 -11.00 -20.34 -1.81
CA ALA A 111 -11.91 -19.81 -2.83
C ALA A 111 -13.11 -20.75 -3.00
N LYS A 112 -14.27 -20.37 -2.45
CA LYS A 112 -15.56 -20.96 -2.79
C LYS A 112 -16.19 -20.07 -3.85
N LEU A 113 -16.19 -20.57 -5.07
CA LEU A 113 -16.77 -19.91 -6.23
C LEU A 113 -17.93 -20.78 -6.74
N GLU A 114 -19.12 -20.59 -6.20
CA GLU A 114 -20.32 -20.95 -6.94
C GLU A 114 -20.53 -19.88 -8.03
N GLY A 115 -19.66 -19.88 -9.05
CA GLY A 115 -19.63 -18.89 -10.11
C GLY A 115 -18.46 -17.88 -9.97
N SER A 116 -18.09 -17.21 -11.06
CA SER A 116 -16.96 -16.27 -11.14
C SER A 116 -17.20 -14.94 -10.40
N HIS A 117 -18.42 -14.69 -9.92
CA HIS A 117 -18.80 -13.41 -9.33
C HIS A 117 -19.77 -13.57 -8.16
N ARG A 118 -19.81 -12.56 -7.28
CA ARG A 118 -20.82 -12.46 -6.22
C ARG A 118 -22.23 -12.46 -6.81
N LYS A 119 -23.21 -13.01 -6.08
CA LYS A 119 -24.63 -13.00 -6.47
C LYS A 119 -25.10 -11.58 -6.76
N VAL A 120 -25.90 -11.45 -7.80
CA VAL A 120 -26.51 -10.15 -8.15
C VAL A 120 -27.53 -9.76 -7.07
N ASN A 121 -27.51 -8.51 -6.65
CA ASN A 121 -28.51 -7.97 -5.75
C ASN A 121 -29.90 -8.02 -6.41
N ARG A 122 -30.86 -8.65 -5.75
CA ARG A 122 -32.24 -8.84 -6.27
C ARG A 122 -32.89 -7.52 -6.66
N GLU A 123 -32.73 -6.49 -5.83
CA GLU A 123 -33.27 -5.15 -6.11
C GLU A 123 -32.62 -4.53 -7.36
N TYR A 124 -31.30 -4.64 -7.48
CA TYR A 124 -30.59 -4.20 -8.69
C TYR A 124 -31.07 -4.95 -9.93
N GLY A 125 -31.22 -6.26 -9.83
CA GLY A 125 -31.74 -7.11 -10.92
C GLY A 125 -33.12 -6.65 -11.38
N ARG A 126 -34.04 -6.37 -10.43
CA ARG A 126 -35.39 -5.86 -10.70
C ARG A 126 -35.34 -4.50 -11.40
N LEU A 127 -34.58 -3.55 -10.84
CA LEU A 127 -34.44 -2.18 -11.41
C LEU A 127 -33.77 -2.20 -12.79
N ASN A 128 -32.79 -3.08 -12.99
CA ASN A 128 -32.14 -3.24 -14.27
C ASN A 128 -33.10 -3.81 -15.32
N ALA A 129 -33.84 -4.86 -14.99
CA ALA A 129 -34.86 -5.44 -15.87
C ALA A 129 -35.94 -4.42 -16.25
N GLN A 130 -36.44 -3.65 -15.29
CA GLN A 130 -37.39 -2.56 -15.55
C GLN A 130 -36.79 -1.49 -16.48
N THR A 131 -35.53 -1.13 -16.27
CA THR A 131 -34.85 -0.11 -17.09
C THR A 131 -34.63 -0.61 -18.54
N GLN A 132 -34.26 -1.89 -18.69
CA GLN A 132 -34.10 -2.49 -20.02
C GLN A 132 -35.43 -2.63 -20.77
N ARG A 133 -36.49 -3.11 -20.10
CA ARG A 133 -37.84 -3.18 -20.67
C ARG A 133 -38.35 -1.79 -21.09
N PHE A 134 -38.15 -0.78 -20.25
CA PHE A 134 -38.48 0.60 -20.58
C PHE A 134 -37.76 1.08 -21.85
N LYS A 135 -36.45 0.79 -21.93
CA LYS A 135 -35.66 1.13 -23.14
C LYS A 135 -36.15 0.42 -24.38
N ALA A 136 -36.35 -0.88 -24.32
CA ALA A 136 -36.80 -1.70 -25.45
C ALA A 136 -38.17 -1.23 -25.98
N ARG A 137 -39.16 -1.04 -25.08
CA ARG A 137 -40.49 -0.55 -25.44
C ARG A 137 -40.44 0.81 -26.14
N ASN A 138 -39.65 1.75 -25.61
CA ASN A 138 -39.60 3.10 -26.16
C ASN A 138 -38.71 3.21 -27.40
N ALA A 139 -37.77 2.28 -27.62
CA ALA A 139 -36.97 2.25 -28.85
C ALA A 139 -37.83 1.98 -30.10
N GLN A 140 -38.86 1.16 -29.97
CA GLN A 140 -39.77 0.81 -31.08
C GLN A 140 -40.63 2.00 -31.53
N ILE A 141 -41.01 2.86 -30.61
CA ILE A 141 -41.91 4.00 -30.91
C ILE A 141 -41.17 5.35 -31.00
N TRP A 142 -39.84 5.35 -30.84
CA TRP A 142 -39.03 6.58 -30.71
C TRP A 142 -39.17 7.52 -31.93
N SER A 143 -39.21 6.97 -33.13
CA SER A 143 -39.33 7.73 -34.37
C SER A 143 -40.68 8.43 -34.53
N SER A 144 -41.76 7.86 -33.97
CA SER A 144 -43.12 8.41 -34.09
C SER A 144 -43.47 9.41 -32.98
N LEU A 145 -42.63 9.61 -31.97
CA LEU A 145 -42.88 10.48 -30.84
C LEU A 145 -42.58 11.95 -31.14
N SER A 146 -43.39 12.86 -30.58
CA SER A 146 -43.15 14.30 -30.56
C SER A 146 -41.91 14.67 -29.76
N ILE A 147 -41.36 15.87 -29.98
CA ILE A 147 -40.17 16.37 -29.27
C ILE A 147 -40.40 16.44 -27.75
N SER A 148 -41.63 16.83 -27.34
CA SER A 148 -42.03 16.93 -25.94
C SER A 148 -42.05 15.55 -25.24
N GLU A 149 -42.63 14.56 -25.92
CA GLU A 149 -42.65 13.16 -25.43
C GLU A 149 -41.29 12.54 -25.33
N ARG A 150 -40.42 12.75 -26.34
CA ARG A 150 -39.00 12.30 -26.28
C ARG A 150 -38.28 12.90 -25.08
N LYS A 151 -38.47 14.19 -24.79
CA LYS A 151 -37.88 14.85 -23.61
C LYS A 151 -38.38 14.25 -22.31
N ARG A 152 -39.69 13.95 -22.20
CA ARG A 152 -40.29 13.30 -21.03
C ARG A 152 -39.72 11.91 -20.79
N LEU A 153 -39.70 11.08 -21.83
CA LEU A 153 -39.14 9.70 -21.74
C LEU A 153 -37.64 9.68 -21.45
N ALA A 154 -36.89 10.62 -22.02
CA ALA A 154 -35.47 10.78 -21.71
C ALA A 154 -35.23 11.15 -20.23
N LYS A 155 -36.09 12.03 -19.65
CA LYS A 155 -36.04 12.40 -18.23
C LYS A 155 -36.37 11.19 -17.34
N GLU A 156 -37.37 10.39 -17.70
CA GLU A 156 -37.75 9.19 -16.96
C GLU A 156 -36.66 8.11 -17.03
N LEU A 157 -36.08 7.87 -18.21
CA LEU A 157 -34.94 6.95 -18.35
C LEU A 157 -33.73 7.40 -17.50
N LYS A 158 -33.49 8.71 -17.46
CA LYS A 158 -32.43 9.27 -16.61
C LYS A 158 -32.70 8.99 -15.12
N GLN A 159 -33.95 9.16 -14.65
CA GLN A 159 -34.33 8.84 -13.27
C GLN A 159 -34.13 7.36 -12.94
N LYS A 160 -34.58 6.43 -13.82
CA LYS A 160 -34.36 4.99 -13.66
C LYS A 160 -32.87 4.63 -13.62
N ARG A 161 -32.03 5.25 -14.46
CA ARG A 161 -30.57 5.05 -14.43
C ARG A 161 -29.93 5.58 -13.15
N VAL A 162 -30.40 6.70 -12.62
CA VAL A 162 -29.95 7.24 -11.34
C VAL A 162 -30.31 6.28 -10.19
N ALA A 163 -31.53 5.78 -10.15
CA ALA A 163 -31.96 4.78 -9.17
C ALA A 163 -31.11 3.52 -9.24
N LEU A 164 -30.89 2.98 -10.44
CA LEU A 164 -30.03 1.84 -10.68
C LEU A 164 -28.58 2.09 -10.22
N SER A 165 -28.05 3.29 -10.48
CA SER A 165 -26.68 3.66 -10.06
C SER A 165 -26.54 3.79 -8.54
N LYS A 166 -27.62 4.10 -7.83
CA LYS A 166 -27.65 4.16 -6.35
C LYS A 166 -27.72 2.77 -5.71
N THR A 167 -28.24 1.77 -6.42
CA THR A 167 -28.39 0.40 -5.92
C THR A 167 -27.12 -0.42 -6.21
N GLN A 168 -26.66 -1.21 -5.25
CA GLN A 168 -25.51 -2.07 -5.43
C GLN A 168 -25.83 -3.21 -6.40
N SER A 169 -24.96 -3.46 -7.39
CA SER A 169 -25.14 -4.50 -8.39
C SER A 169 -24.97 -5.91 -7.84
N GLN A 170 -24.11 -6.07 -6.84
CA GLN A 170 -23.80 -7.37 -6.24
C GLN A 170 -24.13 -7.38 -4.75
N CYS A 171 -24.45 -8.55 -4.21
CA CYS A 171 -24.61 -8.73 -2.78
C CYS A 171 -23.25 -8.58 -2.08
N PHE A 172 -23.18 -7.63 -1.16
CA PHE A 172 -21.95 -7.36 -0.43
C PHE A 172 -21.63 -8.47 0.60
N ARG A 173 -22.67 -9.02 1.24
CA ARG A 173 -22.61 -10.15 2.16
C ARG A 173 -23.09 -11.41 1.43
N ASP A 174 -22.24 -11.90 0.53
CA ASP A 174 -22.51 -13.16 -0.18
C ASP A 174 -21.69 -14.26 0.48
N GLU A 175 -22.33 -15.09 1.28
CA GLU A 175 -21.69 -16.20 2.00
C GLU A 175 -21.18 -17.29 1.03
N THR A 176 -21.68 -17.30 -0.20
CA THR A 176 -21.26 -18.26 -1.24
C THR A 176 -20.01 -17.79 -1.98
N TYR A 177 -19.59 -16.53 -1.81
CA TYR A 177 -18.41 -15.96 -2.45
C TYR A 177 -17.33 -15.66 -1.43
N ARG A 178 -16.26 -16.43 -1.44
CA ARG A 178 -15.09 -16.27 -0.60
C ARG A 178 -13.85 -16.17 -1.48
N SER A 179 -12.99 -15.25 -1.20
CA SER A 179 -11.73 -15.06 -1.94
C SER A 179 -10.66 -14.50 -1.02
N LEU A 180 -9.43 -14.86 -1.30
CA LEU A 180 -8.25 -14.42 -0.59
C LEU A 180 -7.21 -13.97 -1.60
N GLN A 181 -6.54 -12.86 -1.31
CA GLN A 181 -5.44 -12.34 -2.11
C GLN A 181 -4.24 -12.06 -1.21
N TYR A 182 -3.05 -12.32 -1.71
CA TYR A 182 -1.80 -12.24 -0.96
C TYR A 182 -0.76 -11.44 -1.72
N VAL A 183 -0.05 -10.56 -1.02
CA VAL A 183 1.09 -9.80 -1.55
C VAL A 183 2.19 -9.76 -0.49
N ARG A 184 3.42 -10.12 -0.86
CA ARG A 184 4.60 -10.09 0.00
C ARG A 184 5.71 -9.22 -0.58
N TYR A 185 6.38 -8.52 0.32
CA TYR A 185 7.60 -7.75 0.03
C TYR A 185 8.65 -8.06 1.11
N ALA A 186 9.65 -8.85 0.77
CA ALA A 186 10.59 -9.45 1.72
C ALA A 186 9.86 -10.25 2.81
N ASP A 187 9.99 -9.89 4.06
CA ASP A 187 9.33 -10.45 5.24
C ASP A 187 7.95 -9.86 5.53
N ASP A 188 7.69 -8.62 5.08
CA ASP A 188 6.38 -7.99 5.19
C ASP A 188 5.37 -8.61 4.21
N PHE A 189 4.17 -8.95 4.67
CA PHE A 189 3.09 -9.38 3.79
C PHE A 189 1.72 -8.86 4.22
N LEU A 190 0.85 -8.73 3.23
CA LEU A 190 -0.54 -8.35 3.44
C LEU A 190 -1.47 -9.33 2.75
N VAL A 191 -2.53 -9.73 3.46
CA VAL A 191 -3.58 -10.60 2.90
C VAL A 191 -4.90 -9.85 2.93
N GLY A 192 -5.59 -9.80 1.79
CA GLY A 192 -6.94 -9.26 1.66
C GLY A 192 -7.96 -10.40 1.59
N ILE A 193 -8.93 -10.39 2.50
CA ILE A 193 -9.88 -11.51 2.68
C ILE A 193 -11.29 -11.01 2.38
N ILE A 194 -11.95 -11.69 1.45
CA ILE A 194 -13.40 -11.60 1.23
C ILE A 194 -14.02 -12.77 1.98
N GLY A 195 -14.49 -12.50 3.19
CA GLY A 195 -15.02 -13.52 4.12
C GLY A 195 -15.35 -12.91 5.47
N GLY A 196 -15.58 -13.76 6.47
CA GLY A 196 -15.82 -13.38 7.86
C GLY A 196 -14.53 -13.02 8.62
N LYS A 197 -14.69 -12.45 9.83
CA LYS A 197 -13.55 -12.21 10.73
C LYS A 197 -12.91 -13.53 11.18
N GLN A 198 -13.73 -14.54 11.41
CA GLN A 198 -13.29 -15.90 11.78
C GLN A 198 -12.35 -16.51 10.74
N ASP A 199 -12.58 -16.24 9.44
CA ASP A 199 -11.69 -16.69 8.36
C ASP A 199 -10.31 -16.06 8.47
N ALA A 200 -10.24 -14.79 8.84
CA ALA A 200 -8.97 -14.09 9.05
C ALA A 200 -8.24 -14.61 10.29
N GLU A 201 -8.96 -14.89 11.36
CA GLU A 201 -8.41 -15.48 12.59
C GLU A 201 -7.89 -16.90 12.34
N GLN A 202 -8.65 -17.74 11.63
CA GLN A 202 -8.22 -19.08 11.24
C GLN A 202 -6.97 -19.05 10.35
N LEU A 203 -6.93 -18.13 9.38
CA LEU A 203 -5.75 -17.96 8.53
C LEU A 203 -4.53 -17.56 9.35
N LYS A 204 -4.67 -16.62 10.31
CA LYS A 204 -3.57 -16.21 11.21
C LYS A 204 -3.01 -17.39 11.98
N GLN A 205 -3.88 -18.25 12.54
CA GLN A 205 -3.49 -19.45 13.28
C GLN A 205 -2.76 -20.46 12.37
N ASN A 206 -3.32 -20.74 11.21
CA ASN A 206 -2.74 -21.68 10.25
C ASN A 206 -1.37 -21.21 9.75
N LEU A 207 -1.21 -19.89 9.52
CA LEU A 207 0.08 -19.31 9.15
C LEU A 207 1.10 -19.42 10.27
N ALA A 208 0.71 -19.19 11.53
CA ALA A 208 1.62 -19.30 12.67
C ALA A 208 2.12 -20.75 12.83
N VAL A 209 1.24 -21.74 12.68
CA VAL A 209 1.59 -23.17 12.71
C VAL A 209 2.54 -23.51 11.56
N PHE A 210 2.19 -23.15 10.32
CA PHE A 210 3.01 -23.41 9.14
C PHE A 210 4.42 -22.81 9.26
N LEU A 211 4.51 -21.53 9.64
CA LEU A 211 5.80 -20.85 9.79
C LEU A 211 6.68 -21.55 10.83
N LYS A 212 6.08 -21.93 11.97
CA LYS A 212 6.80 -22.59 13.07
C LYS A 212 7.25 -24.00 12.70
N GLU A 213 6.36 -24.82 12.16
CA GLU A 213 6.63 -26.24 11.91
C GLU A 213 7.48 -26.50 10.66
N GLN A 214 7.23 -25.73 9.58
CA GLN A 214 7.91 -25.97 8.31
C GLN A 214 9.16 -25.11 8.11
N LEU A 215 9.18 -23.91 8.69
CA LEU A 215 10.23 -22.94 8.47
C LEU A 215 10.98 -22.54 9.75
N GLY A 216 10.57 -23.01 10.92
CA GLY A 216 11.20 -22.60 12.18
C GLY A 216 11.06 -21.10 12.49
N LEU A 217 10.13 -20.40 11.81
CA LEU A 217 9.93 -18.98 11.94
C LEU A 217 8.75 -18.66 12.85
N THR A 218 8.80 -17.51 13.52
CA THR A 218 7.74 -17.06 14.42
C THR A 218 7.02 -15.85 13.84
N LEU A 219 5.70 -15.96 13.71
CA LEU A 219 4.84 -14.81 13.37
C LEU A 219 4.81 -13.83 14.53
N SER A 220 5.06 -12.56 14.29
CA SER A 220 5.05 -11.53 15.34
C SER A 220 3.62 -11.24 15.81
N ASP A 221 3.24 -11.67 17.01
CA ASP A 221 1.89 -11.44 17.54
C ASP A 221 1.57 -9.96 17.76
N SER A 222 2.56 -9.17 18.15
CA SER A 222 2.40 -7.73 18.42
C SER A 222 2.19 -6.92 17.14
N LYS A 223 2.78 -7.34 16.03
CA LYS A 223 2.71 -6.64 14.74
C LYS A 223 1.70 -7.27 13.78
N THR A 224 1.37 -8.57 13.96
CA THR A 224 0.37 -9.23 13.11
C THR A 224 -1.03 -8.86 13.54
N ARG A 225 -1.71 -8.08 12.70
CA ARG A 225 -3.02 -7.50 13.01
C ARG A 225 -4.07 -7.90 11.99
N ILE A 226 -5.30 -8.11 12.49
CA ILE A 226 -6.49 -8.29 11.65
C ILE A 226 -7.25 -6.97 11.69
N THR A 227 -7.28 -6.27 10.57
CA THR A 227 -7.86 -4.93 10.45
C THR A 227 -9.06 -4.97 9.50
N HIS A 228 -10.21 -4.43 9.93
CA HIS A 228 -11.35 -4.28 9.02
C HIS A 228 -11.02 -3.22 7.96
N THR A 229 -11.37 -3.48 6.69
CA THR A 229 -10.93 -2.65 5.56
C THR A 229 -11.46 -1.22 5.52
N THR A 230 -12.38 -0.84 6.43
CA THR A 230 -12.77 0.56 6.67
C THR A 230 -11.77 1.30 7.56
N GLN A 231 -10.96 0.58 8.29
CA GLN A 231 -9.83 1.12 9.05
C GLN A 231 -8.57 1.10 8.19
N LYS A 232 -7.51 1.72 8.70
CA LYS A 232 -6.23 1.80 8.01
C LYS A 232 -5.33 0.65 8.41
N ALA A 233 -5.03 -0.23 7.47
CA ALA A 233 -3.93 -1.18 7.59
C ALA A 233 -2.63 -0.51 7.15
N ARG A 234 -1.49 -0.92 7.71
CA ARG A 234 -0.17 -0.39 7.36
C ARG A 234 0.62 -1.41 6.55
N PHE A 235 1.05 -1.02 5.35
CA PHE A 235 1.92 -1.85 4.52
C PHE A 235 2.87 -1.00 3.70
N LEU A 236 4.16 -1.33 3.72
CA LEU A 236 5.22 -0.61 3.00
C LEU A 236 5.12 0.91 3.18
N GLY A 237 4.91 1.38 4.40
CA GLY A 237 4.86 2.80 4.71
C GLY A 237 3.62 3.56 4.23
N PHE A 238 2.62 2.88 3.68
CA PHE A 238 1.32 3.44 3.29
C PHE A 238 0.22 3.01 4.25
N ASP A 239 -0.77 3.87 4.46
CA ASP A 239 -2.05 3.51 5.06
C ASP A 239 -3.00 3.02 3.96
N ILE A 240 -3.55 1.82 4.12
CA ILE A 240 -4.37 1.15 3.13
C ILE A 240 -5.79 0.98 3.67
N THR A 241 -6.79 1.35 2.87
CA THR A 241 -8.20 1.15 3.19
C THR A 241 -8.97 0.74 1.94
N ILE A 242 -10.20 0.23 2.12
CA ILE A 242 -11.12 0.02 1.02
C ILE A 242 -12.30 0.96 1.18
N THR A 243 -12.51 1.80 0.18
CA THR A 243 -13.60 2.78 0.24
C THR A 243 -14.97 2.12 0.06
N ARG A 244 -15.92 2.56 0.87
CA ARG A 244 -17.33 2.16 0.83
C ARG A 244 -18.23 3.31 0.37
N SER A 245 -17.65 4.32 -0.26
CA SER A 245 -18.38 5.50 -0.71
C SER A 245 -19.46 5.13 -1.72
N GLN A 246 -20.67 5.61 -1.48
CA GLN A 246 -21.83 5.50 -2.39
C GLN A 246 -21.92 6.71 -3.33
N ALA A 247 -20.97 7.64 -3.29
CA ALA A 247 -20.97 8.85 -4.10
C ALA A 247 -20.98 8.53 -5.59
N LEU A 248 -21.92 9.14 -6.32
CA LEU A 248 -22.02 9.02 -7.76
C LEU A 248 -21.19 10.13 -8.43
N ARG A 249 -20.36 9.75 -9.40
CA ARG A 249 -19.62 10.66 -10.27
C ARG A 249 -19.90 10.35 -11.73
N LYS A 250 -19.86 11.37 -12.58
CA LYS A 250 -19.91 11.18 -14.03
C LYS A 250 -18.51 10.72 -14.50
N ASN A 251 -18.47 9.64 -15.27
CA ASN A 251 -17.26 9.24 -15.99
C ASN A 251 -17.04 10.17 -17.23
N ALA A 252 -15.93 9.96 -17.95
CA ALA A 252 -15.62 10.73 -19.17
C ALA A 252 -16.72 10.65 -20.25
N LYS A 253 -17.56 9.59 -20.23
CA LYS A 253 -18.70 9.41 -21.14
C LYS A 253 -20.01 10.00 -20.57
N GLY A 254 -19.97 10.81 -19.49
CA GLY A 254 -21.13 11.42 -18.85
C GLY A 254 -22.05 10.45 -18.07
N GLN A 255 -21.68 9.18 -17.94
CA GLN A 255 -22.48 8.18 -17.22
C GLN A 255 -22.23 8.26 -15.72
N LEU A 256 -23.30 8.21 -14.92
CA LEU A 256 -23.20 8.13 -13.46
C LEU A 256 -22.70 6.74 -13.03
N ARG A 257 -21.61 6.73 -12.27
CA ARG A 257 -21.07 5.52 -11.64
C ARG A 257 -20.66 5.80 -10.20
N ARG A 258 -20.70 4.79 -9.35
CA ARG A 258 -20.04 4.85 -8.04
C ARG A 258 -18.53 4.84 -8.31
N ALA A 259 -17.88 5.98 -8.08
CA ALA A 259 -16.50 6.18 -8.51
C ALA A 259 -15.48 5.39 -7.68
N PHE A 260 -15.78 5.12 -6.41
CA PHE A 260 -14.77 4.63 -5.47
C PHE A 260 -15.22 3.43 -4.62
N TYR A 261 -16.39 2.84 -4.90
CA TYR A 261 -16.89 1.74 -4.07
C TYR A 261 -16.08 0.47 -4.27
N GLY A 262 -15.53 -0.05 -3.18
CA GLY A 262 -14.72 -1.27 -3.18
C GLY A 262 -13.26 -1.07 -3.63
N ASN A 263 -12.87 0.14 -4.03
CA ASN A 263 -11.50 0.40 -4.46
C ASN A 263 -10.56 0.46 -3.26
N VAL A 264 -9.38 -0.10 -3.44
CA VAL A 264 -8.28 0.05 -2.49
C VAL A 264 -7.69 1.45 -2.65
N MET A 265 -7.56 2.16 -1.53
CA MET A 265 -6.98 3.49 -1.46
C MET A 265 -5.68 3.45 -0.68
N LEU A 266 -4.67 4.10 -1.20
CA LEU A 266 -3.35 4.25 -0.60
C LEU A 266 -3.19 5.67 -0.07
N TYR A 267 -2.85 5.82 1.20
CA TYR A 267 -2.66 7.14 1.81
C TYR A 267 -1.25 7.31 2.37
N VAL A 268 -0.74 8.52 2.25
CA VAL A 268 0.48 8.96 2.95
C VAL A 268 0.14 9.16 4.42
N PRO A 269 0.75 8.42 5.35
CA PRO A 269 0.52 8.63 6.78
C PRO A 269 1.06 9.98 7.24
N LYS A 270 0.26 10.72 8.02
CA LYS A 270 0.64 12.06 8.50
C LYS A 270 1.94 12.02 9.31
N GLU A 271 2.08 11.05 10.19
CA GLU A 271 3.24 10.88 11.05
C GLU A 271 4.54 10.65 10.25
N LYS A 272 4.49 9.96 9.11
CA LYS A 272 5.69 9.68 8.31
C LYS A 272 6.34 10.95 7.75
N TRP A 273 5.56 11.83 7.12
CA TRP A 273 6.11 13.07 6.58
C TRP A 273 6.34 14.14 7.67
N ALA A 274 5.55 14.13 8.75
CA ALA A 274 5.75 14.99 9.90
C ALA A 274 7.07 14.66 10.63
N ASN A 275 7.27 13.37 10.98
CA ASN A 275 8.49 12.91 11.62
C ASN A 275 9.72 13.17 10.74
N LYS A 276 9.59 13.02 9.42
CA LYS A 276 10.70 13.35 8.50
C LYS A 276 11.09 14.83 8.56
N LEU A 277 10.13 15.75 8.67
CA LEU A 277 10.43 17.17 8.86
C LEU A 277 11.14 17.47 10.19
N LEU A 278 10.75 16.75 11.26
CA LEU A 278 11.41 16.87 12.58
C LEU A 278 12.82 16.29 12.57
N GLU A 279 13.00 15.09 12.00
CA GLU A 279 14.31 14.44 11.81
C GLU A 279 15.28 15.35 11.05
N LEU A 280 14.80 15.97 9.96
CA LEU A 280 15.55 16.92 9.17
C LEU A 280 15.74 18.29 9.87
N LYS A 281 15.19 18.48 11.05
CA LYS A 281 15.19 19.77 11.77
C LYS A 281 14.63 20.92 10.93
N ALA A 282 13.77 20.60 9.96
CA ALA A 282 13.18 21.57 9.03
C ALA A 282 12.00 22.34 9.63
N ILE A 283 11.43 21.87 10.73
CA ILE A 283 10.34 22.51 11.46
C ILE A 283 10.62 22.55 12.97
N ARG A 284 9.93 23.49 13.64
CA ARG A 284 9.74 23.51 15.09
C ARG A 284 8.25 23.41 15.36
N VAL A 285 7.87 22.58 16.34
CA VAL A 285 6.49 22.48 16.80
C VAL A 285 6.38 23.29 18.10
N LYS A 286 5.34 24.10 18.16
CA LYS A 286 4.92 24.82 19.37
C LYS A 286 3.49 24.41 19.65
N THR A 287 3.23 23.81 20.80
CA THR A 287 1.87 23.52 21.26
C THR A 287 1.33 24.75 21.98
N ASP A 288 0.11 25.20 21.63
CA ASP A 288 -0.56 26.31 22.30
C ASP A 288 -1.22 25.87 23.61
N GLU A 289 -1.76 26.80 24.36
CA GLU A 289 -2.45 26.57 25.65
C GLU A 289 -3.70 25.65 25.50
N LYS A 290 -4.19 25.49 24.27
CA LYS A 290 -5.33 24.61 23.93
C LYS A 290 -4.88 23.21 23.45
N GLY A 291 -3.58 22.88 23.57
CA GLY A 291 -3.03 21.60 23.13
C GLY A 291 -2.90 21.45 21.62
N LYS A 292 -3.01 22.55 20.83
CA LYS A 292 -2.90 22.52 19.38
C LYS A 292 -1.47 22.80 18.92
N ASP A 293 -0.93 21.90 18.09
CA ASP A 293 0.39 22.05 17.52
C ASP A 293 0.44 23.05 16.37
N HIS A 294 1.34 24.00 16.47
CA HIS A 294 1.66 24.97 15.43
C HIS A 294 3.03 24.68 14.84
N TRP A 295 3.08 24.37 13.57
CA TRP A 295 4.29 24.03 12.87
C TRP A 295 4.89 25.28 12.21
N ARG A 296 6.14 25.56 12.53
CA ARG A 296 6.90 26.67 11.92
C ARG A 296 8.15 26.12 11.27
N ALA A 297 8.38 26.46 10.01
CA ALA A 297 9.62 26.13 9.33
C ALA A 297 10.81 26.69 10.11
N ALA A 298 11.90 25.94 10.20
CA ALA A 298 13.14 26.30 10.87
C ALA A 298 14.31 26.24 9.88
N GLY A 299 15.32 27.10 10.05
CA GLY A 299 16.56 26.96 9.31
C GLY A 299 17.41 25.83 9.89
N ARG A 300 18.06 25.06 9.02
CA ARG A 300 18.88 23.90 9.39
C ARG A 300 20.32 24.31 9.68
N GLY A 301 20.73 24.17 10.94
CA GLY A 301 22.09 24.53 11.41
C GLY A 301 23.18 23.54 10.96
N ASP A 302 22.77 22.29 10.63
CA ASP A 302 23.70 21.24 10.19
C ASP A 302 24.28 21.44 8.79
N ILE A 303 23.62 22.25 7.97
CA ILE A 303 24.01 22.43 6.56
C ILE A 303 24.26 23.89 6.15
N PHE A 304 24.07 24.88 7.04
CA PHE A 304 24.17 26.30 6.64
C PHE A 304 25.58 26.71 6.21
N ASN A 305 26.63 26.01 6.65
CA ASN A 305 28.03 26.25 6.27
C ASN A 305 28.42 25.70 4.89
N ARG A 306 27.51 24.89 4.27
CA ARG A 306 27.74 24.33 2.93
C ARG A 306 27.57 25.40 1.85
N THR A 307 28.01 25.09 0.63
CA THR A 307 27.74 25.96 -0.53
C THR A 307 26.25 26.07 -0.83
N ASP A 308 25.81 27.12 -1.50
CA ASP A 308 24.41 27.35 -1.81
C ASP A 308 23.85 26.22 -2.69
N ILE A 309 24.66 25.74 -3.63
CA ILE A 309 24.27 24.63 -4.53
C ILE A 309 24.09 23.33 -3.74
N GLU A 310 24.98 23.04 -2.79
CA GLU A 310 24.86 21.85 -1.93
C GLU A 310 23.61 21.92 -1.05
N ILE A 311 23.32 23.09 -0.45
CA ILE A 311 22.11 23.31 0.34
C ILE A 311 20.88 23.05 -0.53
N LEU A 312 20.79 23.69 -1.68
CA LEU A 312 19.69 23.56 -2.63
C LEU A 312 19.52 22.10 -3.09
N SER A 313 20.62 21.46 -3.47
CA SER A 313 20.64 20.07 -3.92
C SER A 313 20.13 19.11 -2.85
N LYS A 314 20.52 19.30 -1.59
CA LYS A 314 20.08 18.49 -0.46
C LYS A 314 18.58 18.63 -0.21
N TYR A 315 18.05 19.85 -0.16
CA TYR A 315 16.61 20.07 -0.03
C TYR A 315 15.82 19.47 -1.19
N ASN A 316 16.30 19.66 -2.42
CA ASN A 316 15.65 19.08 -3.61
C ASN A 316 15.68 17.54 -3.60
N ALA A 317 16.78 16.93 -3.17
CA ALA A 317 16.90 15.47 -3.07
C ALA A 317 15.89 14.90 -2.05
N GLU A 318 15.76 15.54 -0.88
CA GLU A 318 14.85 15.13 0.18
C GLU A 318 13.38 15.28 -0.24
N VAL A 319 13.01 16.40 -0.88
CA VAL A 319 11.64 16.62 -1.40
C VAL A 319 11.33 15.63 -2.53
N ARG A 320 12.27 15.44 -3.45
CA ARG A 320 12.11 14.52 -4.59
C ARG A 320 12.02 13.07 -4.13
N GLY A 321 12.81 12.66 -3.14
CA GLY A 321 12.74 11.33 -2.54
C GLY A 321 11.37 11.05 -1.95
N MET A 322 10.82 12.02 -1.19
CA MET A 322 9.48 11.91 -0.59
C MET A 322 8.38 11.83 -1.66
N TYR A 323 8.45 12.68 -2.68
CA TYR A 323 7.52 12.64 -3.80
C TYR A 323 7.60 11.32 -4.58
N ASN A 324 8.80 10.89 -4.95
CA ASN A 324 8.99 9.66 -5.74
C ASN A 324 8.45 8.44 -5.01
N TYR A 325 8.57 8.38 -3.67
CA TYR A 325 8.06 7.27 -2.89
C TYR A 325 6.53 7.29 -2.81
N TYR A 326 5.92 8.44 -2.55
CA TYR A 326 4.49 8.56 -2.27
C TYR A 326 3.63 9.01 -3.47
N ARG A 327 4.20 9.18 -4.65
CA ARG A 327 3.47 9.68 -5.85
C ARG A 327 2.27 8.82 -6.28
N ILE A 328 2.24 7.54 -5.87
CA ILE A 328 1.14 6.62 -6.17
C ILE A 328 0.00 6.70 -5.14
N ALA A 329 0.16 7.47 -4.08
CA ALA A 329 -0.88 7.63 -3.06
C ALA A 329 -2.06 8.48 -3.58
N ASP A 330 -3.27 8.13 -3.18
CA ASP A 330 -4.49 8.86 -3.53
C ASP A 330 -4.52 10.28 -2.93
N ASN A 331 -3.80 10.50 -1.83
CA ASN A 331 -3.62 11.81 -1.21
C ASN A 331 -2.20 12.38 -1.42
N ALA A 332 -1.53 12.07 -2.53
CA ALA A 332 -0.17 12.55 -2.81
C ALA A 332 -0.04 14.08 -2.73
N CYS A 333 -1.15 14.83 -2.85
CA CYS A 333 -1.18 16.28 -2.66
C CYS A 333 -0.63 16.74 -1.31
N VAL A 334 -0.67 15.90 -0.25
CA VAL A 334 -0.09 16.26 1.07
C VAL A 334 1.44 16.44 0.99
N ILE A 335 2.11 15.86 -0.01
CA ILE A 335 3.53 16.10 -0.24
C ILE A 335 3.80 17.54 -0.67
N GLY A 336 2.81 18.23 -1.23
CA GLY A 336 2.89 19.69 -1.48
C GLY A 336 3.05 20.48 -0.18
N HIS A 337 2.39 20.09 0.92
CA HIS A 337 2.60 20.72 2.24
C HIS A 337 4.00 20.44 2.79
N PHE A 338 4.49 19.20 2.65
CA PHE A 338 5.87 18.86 2.99
C PHE A 338 6.86 19.73 2.20
N ALA A 339 6.71 19.81 0.88
CA ALA A 339 7.58 20.61 0.00
C ALA A 339 7.52 22.10 0.35
N GLY A 340 6.34 22.64 0.68
CA GLY A 340 6.16 24.02 1.13
C GLY A 340 6.94 24.32 2.41
N LEU A 341 6.85 23.45 3.43
CA LEU A 341 7.60 23.60 4.67
C LEU A 341 9.12 23.48 4.42
N MET A 342 9.56 22.56 3.57
CA MET A 342 10.95 22.39 3.17
C MET A 342 11.47 23.63 2.43
N LYS A 343 10.70 24.22 1.50
CA LYS A 343 11.05 25.50 0.83
C LYS A 343 11.23 26.62 1.86
N HIS A 344 10.30 26.76 2.80
CA HIS A 344 10.42 27.78 3.83
C HIS A 344 11.60 27.52 4.78
N SER A 345 11.91 26.28 5.10
CA SER A 345 13.10 25.89 5.88
C SER A 345 14.38 26.26 5.14
N MET A 346 14.45 25.98 3.83
CA MET A 346 15.59 26.34 2.99
C MET A 346 15.84 27.85 2.97
N LEU A 347 14.78 28.64 2.78
CA LEU A 347 14.89 30.10 2.80
C LEU A 347 15.40 30.63 4.16
N ARG A 348 14.99 30.02 5.26
CA ARG A 348 15.51 30.34 6.60
C ARG A 348 16.95 29.90 6.79
N THR A 349 17.36 28.77 6.22
CA THR A 349 18.76 28.31 6.23
C THR A 349 19.65 29.31 5.52
N PHE A 350 19.25 29.81 4.34
CA PHE A 350 19.97 30.88 3.64
C PHE A 350 19.95 32.20 4.43
N ALA A 351 18.81 32.56 5.02
CA ALA A 351 18.72 33.78 5.84
C ALA A 351 19.70 33.73 7.03
N ASN A 352 19.83 32.58 7.69
CA ASN A 352 20.80 32.36 8.76
C ASN A 352 22.26 32.45 8.24
N LYS A 353 22.56 31.79 7.11
CA LYS A 353 23.85 31.76 6.46
C LYS A 353 24.33 33.20 6.15
N TYR A 354 23.47 34.02 5.56
CA TYR A 354 23.79 35.38 5.15
C TYR A 354 23.43 36.45 6.19
N ARG A 355 23.06 36.06 7.41
CA ARG A 355 22.65 36.96 8.50
C ARG A 355 21.66 38.03 8.04
N THR A 356 20.63 37.61 7.28
CA THR A 356 19.65 38.52 6.68
C THR A 356 18.21 38.02 6.87
N LYS A 357 17.23 38.84 6.45
CA LYS A 357 15.80 38.47 6.52
C LYS A 357 15.43 37.57 5.34
N VAL A 358 14.49 36.62 5.57
CA VAL A 358 13.95 35.70 4.54
C VAL A 358 13.42 36.48 3.32
N ARG A 359 12.81 37.64 3.52
CA ARG A 359 12.33 38.49 2.42
C ARG A 359 13.46 38.87 1.44
N LYS A 360 14.63 39.27 1.92
CA LYS A 360 15.78 39.61 1.07
C LYS A 360 16.34 38.41 0.33
N ILE A 361 16.27 37.20 0.95
CA ILE A 361 16.63 35.94 0.28
C ILE A 361 15.68 35.65 -0.87
N ARG A 362 14.39 35.85 -0.67
CA ARG A 362 13.38 35.69 -1.75
C ARG A 362 13.66 36.64 -2.92
N GLU A 363 13.84 37.94 -2.64
CA GLU A 363 14.14 38.96 -3.66
C GLU A 363 15.39 38.59 -4.47
N ARG A 364 16.40 37.96 -3.83
CA ARG A 364 17.65 37.55 -4.47
C ARG A 364 17.55 36.30 -5.33
N TYR A 365 16.79 35.28 -4.90
CA TYR A 365 16.81 33.96 -5.51
C TYR A 365 15.48 33.54 -6.16
N GLU A 366 14.33 34.11 -5.77
CA GLU A 366 13.05 33.90 -6.45
C GLU A 366 12.89 34.97 -7.54
N ARG A 367 13.43 34.74 -8.74
CA ARG A 367 13.04 35.51 -9.92
C ARG A 367 11.82 34.90 -10.54
N GLY A 368 10.73 35.68 -10.51
CA GLY A 368 9.48 35.52 -11.22
C GLY A 368 9.08 34.14 -11.73
N GLY A 369 8.15 33.48 -11.06
CA GLY A 369 7.31 32.44 -11.60
C GLY A 369 5.88 32.92 -11.58
#